data_4997714156678253797fcb24bf9dc989
#
_entry.id   4997714156678253797fcb24bf9dc989
#
_cell.length_a   1.000
_cell.length_b   1.000
_cell.length_c   1.000
_cell.angle_alpha   90.00
_cell.angle_beta   90.00
_cell.angle_gamma   90.00
#
_symmetry.space_group_name_H-M   'P 1'
#
loop_
_entity.id
_entity.type
_entity.pdbx_description
1 polymer ?
#
loop_
_entity_poly.entity_id
_entity_poly.type
_entity_poly.pdbx_seq_one_letter_code
_entity_poly.pdbx_strand_id
1 'polypeptide(L)'
;MIYSIDTCSLIEPWRKDLPRDVLPSLWEEHLPSIIQSGRLRATMEVRHEIERQDDELLEWVKPYADDLFVEINGETEQAAVEILRTHPKLIDPRSFRSGADPFVIALALSGEQCVVVTEENPKSQVNPKIPDVCSSYGIECIRLIDLIRREGWRFISA
;
A
#
# COMPACT_ATOMS: atom_id res chain seq x y z
N MET A 1 -14.17 5.80 -2.74
CA MET A 1 -13.34 4.92 -1.90
C MET A 1 -11.88 5.30 -2.08
N ILE A 2 -11.16 5.43 -0.99
CA ILE A 2 -9.75 5.79 -0.96
C ILE A 2 -8.95 4.58 -0.51
N TYR A 3 -7.76 4.39 -1.07
CA TYR A 3 -6.90 3.26 -0.80
C TYR A 3 -5.56 3.74 -0.25
N SER A 4 -5.10 3.09 0.82
CA SER A 4 -3.73 3.20 1.34
C SER A 4 -2.95 1.96 0.92
N ILE A 5 -2.00 2.11 0.01
CA ILE A 5 -1.29 0.98 -0.57
C ILE A 5 0.05 0.73 0.12
N ASP A 6 0.29 -0.53 0.44
CA ASP A 6 1.54 -1.04 0.97
C ASP A 6 2.54 -1.32 -0.16
N THR A 7 3.81 -1.27 0.17
CA THR A 7 4.92 -1.51 -0.77
C THR A 7 4.79 -2.84 -1.50
N CYS A 8 4.43 -3.91 -0.80
CA CYS A 8 4.33 -5.24 -1.40
C CYS A 8 3.24 -5.32 -2.48
N SER A 9 2.20 -4.52 -2.39
CA SER A 9 1.14 -4.48 -3.41
C SER A 9 1.55 -3.74 -4.69
N LEU A 10 2.69 -3.07 -4.67
CA LEU A 10 3.32 -2.53 -5.87
C LEU A 10 4.43 -3.46 -6.37
N ILE A 11 5.31 -3.90 -5.47
CA ILE A 11 6.49 -4.71 -5.83
C ILE A 11 6.12 -6.11 -6.32
N GLU A 12 5.27 -6.83 -5.60
CA GLU A 12 4.94 -8.21 -5.96
C GLU A 12 4.18 -8.33 -7.28
N PRO A 13 3.11 -7.55 -7.53
CA PRO A 13 2.45 -7.59 -8.84
C PRO A 13 3.37 -7.16 -9.98
N TRP A 14 4.21 -6.15 -9.77
CA TRP A 14 5.19 -5.69 -10.75
C TRP A 14 6.15 -6.80 -11.18
N ARG A 15 6.63 -7.59 -10.21
CA ARG A 15 7.64 -8.64 -10.44
C ARG A 15 7.07 -9.98 -10.87
N LYS A 16 5.85 -10.32 -10.45
CA LYS A 16 5.34 -11.70 -10.56
C LYS A 16 4.07 -11.80 -11.39
N ASP A 17 2.92 -11.54 -10.78
CA ASP A 17 1.64 -11.97 -11.35
C ASP A 17 1.04 -11.00 -12.35
N LEU A 18 1.35 -9.72 -12.23
CA LEU A 18 0.76 -8.66 -13.04
C LEU A 18 1.84 -7.71 -13.57
N PRO A 19 2.91 -8.22 -14.18
CA PRO A 19 4.02 -7.36 -14.61
C PRO A 19 3.62 -6.47 -15.79
N ARG A 20 4.36 -5.37 -15.95
CA ARG A 20 4.09 -4.33 -16.95
C ARG A 20 4.08 -4.86 -18.40
N ASP A 21 4.94 -5.82 -18.69
CA ASP A 21 5.01 -6.41 -20.04
C ASP A 21 3.81 -7.31 -20.37
N VAL A 22 3.16 -7.86 -19.34
CA VAL A 22 1.95 -8.70 -19.50
C VAL A 22 0.67 -7.87 -19.44
N LEU A 23 0.62 -6.91 -18.53
CA LEU A 23 -0.54 -6.02 -18.35
C LEU A 23 -0.13 -4.55 -18.42
N PRO A 24 0.29 -4.07 -19.59
CA PRO A 24 0.76 -2.69 -19.72
C PRO A 24 -0.31 -1.66 -19.33
N SER A 25 -1.58 -1.88 -19.64
CA SER A 25 -2.64 -0.92 -19.32
C SER A 25 -2.87 -0.75 -17.81
N LEU A 26 -2.57 -1.77 -17.01
CA LEU A 26 -2.63 -1.63 -15.55
C LEU A 26 -1.66 -0.53 -15.06
N TRP A 27 -0.43 -0.57 -15.55
CA TRP A 27 0.66 0.30 -15.11
C TRP A 27 0.72 1.64 -15.86
N GLU A 28 0.21 1.70 -17.08
CA GLU A 28 0.29 2.89 -17.93
C GLU A 28 -0.99 3.71 -17.95
N GLU A 29 -2.13 3.09 -17.61
CA GLU A 29 -3.44 3.76 -17.66
C GLU A 29 -4.19 3.72 -16.34
N HIS A 30 -4.48 2.53 -15.81
CA HIS A 30 -5.38 2.36 -14.66
C HIS A 30 -4.79 2.85 -13.35
N LEU A 31 -3.61 2.39 -12.98
CA LEU A 31 -2.95 2.85 -11.75
C LEU A 31 -2.63 4.35 -11.82
N PRO A 32 -2.05 4.89 -12.90
CA PRO A 32 -1.87 6.33 -13.00
C PRO A 32 -3.16 7.13 -12.83
N SER A 33 -4.25 6.68 -13.42
CA SER A 33 -5.54 7.37 -13.32
C SER A 33 -6.05 7.46 -11.88
N ILE A 34 -6.02 6.35 -11.13
CA ILE A 34 -6.50 6.36 -9.74
C ILE A 34 -5.54 7.13 -8.81
N ILE A 35 -4.24 7.13 -9.11
CA ILE A 35 -3.26 7.94 -8.39
C ILE A 35 -3.55 9.43 -8.61
N GLN A 36 -3.69 9.84 -9.86
CA GLN A 36 -3.94 11.24 -10.23
C GLN A 36 -5.27 11.76 -9.69
N SER A 37 -6.26 10.88 -9.49
CA SER A 37 -7.53 11.24 -8.87
C SER A 37 -7.43 11.45 -7.35
N GLY A 38 -6.28 11.14 -6.73
CA GLY A 38 -6.06 11.23 -5.29
C GLY A 38 -6.66 10.09 -4.48
N ARG A 39 -7.16 9.05 -5.12
CA ARG A 39 -7.82 7.91 -4.46
C ARG A 39 -6.86 6.79 -4.09
N LEU A 40 -5.72 6.66 -4.75
CA LEU A 40 -4.67 5.74 -4.34
C LEU A 40 -3.53 6.53 -3.73
N ARG A 41 -3.23 6.25 -2.48
CA ARG A 41 -2.24 6.99 -1.69
C ARG A 41 -1.25 6.04 -1.04
N ALA A 42 -0.04 6.53 -0.84
CA ALA A 42 1.01 5.83 -0.11
C ALA A 42 1.77 6.84 0.76
N THR A 43 2.42 6.36 1.79
CA THR A 43 3.28 7.20 2.63
C THR A 43 4.69 7.30 2.04
N MET A 44 5.47 8.27 2.52
CA MET A 44 6.87 8.43 2.08
C MET A 44 7.73 7.22 2.45
N GLU A 45 7.37 6.49 3.49
CA GLU A 45 8.07 5.26 3.88
C GLU A 45 7.93 4.18 2.81
N VAL A 46 6.79 4.10 2.13
CA VAL A 46 6.60 3.21 0.97
C VAL A 46 7.57 3.59 -0.16
N ARG A 47 7.72 4.89 -0.43
CA ARG A 47 8.69 5.36 -1.42
C ARG A 47 10.12 4.93 -1.05
N HIS A 48 10.52 5.12 0.20
CA HIS A 48 11.84 4.71 0.68
C HIS A 48 12.07 3.20 0.51
N GLU A 49 11.06 2.39 0.76
CA GLU A 49 11.16 0.94 0.55
C GLU A 49 11.30 0.58 -0.93
N ILE A 50 10.57 1.25 -1.83
CA ILE A 50 10.72 1.06 -3.28
C ILE A 50 12.14 1.45 -3.72
N GLU A 51 12.66 2.57 -3.25
CA GLU A 51 14.02 3.03 -3.55
C GLU A 51 15.08 2.00 -3.20
N ARG A 52 14.87 1.25 -2.11
CA ARG A 52 15.80 0.21 -1.66
C ARG A 52 15.64 -1.11 -2.39
N GLN A 53 14.48 -1.38 -3.01
CA GLN A 53 14.14 -2.72 -3.47
C GLN A 53 14.03 -2.86 -4.98
N ASP A 54 13.64 -1.82 -5.71
CA ASP A 54 13.33 -1.95 -7.14
C ASP A 54 13.52 -0.64 -7.91
N ASP A 55 14.61 -0.57 -8.67
CA ASP A 55 14.96 0.61 -9.46
C ASP A 55 13.99 0.85 -10.62
N GLU A 56 13.50 -0.20 -11.27
CA GLU A 56 12.56 -0.07 -12.39
C GLU A 56 11.20 0.42 -11.93
N LEU A 57 10.71 -0.10 -10.82
CA LEU A 57 9.47 0.37 -10.20
C LEU A 57 9.61 1.82 -9.73
N LEU A 58 10.76 2.17 -9.17
CA LEU A 58 11.06 3.56 -8.79
C LEU A 58 10.97 4.50 -9.99
N GLU A 59 11.55 4.12 -11.12
CA GLU A 59 11.46 4.91 -12.35
C GLU A 59 10.01 5.06 -12.83
N TRP A 60 9.22 3.98 -12.74
CA TRP A 60 7.80 4.04 -13.11
C TRP A 60 7.02 5.00 -12.22
N VAL A 61 7.29 5.01 -10.92
CA VAL A 61 6.51 5.79 -9.95
C VAL A 61 6.86 7.28 -9.97
N LYS A 62 8.05 7.66 -10.42
CA LYS A 62 8.52 9.05 -10.39
C LYS A 62 7.56 10.08 -10.98
N PRO A 63 6.94 9.86 -12.16
CA PRO A 63 5.99 10.84 -12.72
C PRO A 63 4.74 11.03 -11.86
N TYR A 64 4.41 10.05 -11.01
CA TYR A 64 3.20 10.04 -10.17
C TYR A 64 3.50 10.32 -8.71
N ALA A 65 4.76 10.55 -8.36
CA ALA A 65 5.20 10.61 -6.96
C ALA A 65 4.48 11.69 -6.16
N ASP A 66 4.27 12.86 -6.72
CA ASP A 66 3.61 13.97 -6.02
C ASP A 66 2.13 13.68 -5.73
N ASP A 67 1.48 12.89 -6.57
CA ASP A 67 0.07 12.51 -6.39
C ASP A 67 -0.08 11.26 -5.51
N LEU A 68 0.88 10.34 -5.57
CA LEU A 68 0.82 9.07 -4.84
C LEU A 68 1.31 9.21 -3.40
N PHE A 69 2.49 9.78 -3.21
CA PHE A 69 3.12 9.84 -1.89
C PHE A 69 2.66 11.07 -1.14
N VAL A 70 1.98 10.84 -0.02
CA VAL A 70 1.51 11.90 0.85
C VAL A 70 2.42 12.06 2.06
N GLU A 71 2.67 13.29 2.45
CA GLU A 71 3.34 13.58 3.71
C GLU A 71 2.38 13.29 4.86
N ILE A 72 2.87 12.63 5.90
CA ILE A 72 2.09 12.38 7.08
C ILE A 72 2.00 13.66 7.92
N ASN A 73 0.80 13.96 8.42
CA ASN A 73 0.60 15.04 9.38
C ASN A 73 0.80 14.52 10.81
N GLY A 74 0.70 15.42 11.80
CA GLY A 74 0.87 15.06 13.20
C GLY A 74 -0.12 14.01 13.70
N GLU A 75 -1.35 14.01 13.21
CA GLU A 75 -2.37 13.02 13.57
C GLU A 75 -2.02 11.64 13.05
N THR A 76 -1.57 11.56 11.81
CA THR A 76 -1.13 10.29 11.21
C THR A 76 0.11 9.75 11.92
N GLU A 77 1.05 10.61 12.26
CA GLU A 77 2.24 10.23 13.02
C GLU A 77 1.88 9.69 14.40
N GLN A 78 0.99 10.37 15.11
CA GLN A 78 0.49 9.91 16.41
C GLN A 78 -0.24 8.57 16.31
N ALA A 79 -1.04 8.37 15.26
CA ALA A 79 -1.70 7.10 15.00
C ALA A 79 -0.69 5.98 14.76
N ALA A 80 0.38 6.24 14.00
CA ALA A 80 1.45 5.28 13.78
C ALA A 80 2.17 4.90 15.09
N VAL A 81 2.45 5.88 15.93
CA VAL A 81 3.05 5.64 17.27
C VAL A 81 2.13 4.77 18.13
N GLU A 82 0.83 5.06 18.15
CA GLU A 82 -0.16 4.29 18.92
C GLU A 82 -0.26 2.84 18.41
N ILE A 83 -0.23 2.65 17.10
CA ILE A 83 -0.23 1.32 16.48
C ILE A 83 0.98 0.53 16.95
N LEU A 84 2.16 1.13 16.94
CA LEU A 84 3.40 0.48 17.40
C LEU A 84 3.39 0.22 18.90
N ARG A 85 2.78 1.09 19.69
CA ARG A 85 2.65 0.90 21.14
C ARG A 85 1.77 -0.30 21.47
N THR A 86 0.68 -0.48 20.73
CA THR A 86 -0.27 -1.58 20.96
C THR A 86 0.12 -2.86 20.21
N HIS A 87 0.88 -2.75 19.14
CA HIS A 87 1.31 -3.87 18.30
C HIS A 87 2.82 -3.76 18.00
N PRO A 88 3.68 -3.88 19.03
CA PRO A 88 5.12 -3.64 18.86
C PRO A 88 5.81 -4.64 17.93
N LYS A 89 5.21 -5.83 17.73
CA LYS A 89 5.77 -6.85 16.85
C LYS A 89 5.40 -6.67 15.38
N LEU A 90 4.62 -5.65 15.05
CA LEU A 90 4.31 -5.32 13.64
C LEU A 90 5.58 -5.01 12.85
N ILE A 91 6.53 -4.32 13.47
CA ILE A 91 7.86 -4.12 12.89
C ILE A 91 8.80 -5.21 13.38
N ASP A 92 9.39 -5.96 12.44
CA ASP A 92 10.49 -6.87 12.74
C ASP A 92 11.80 -6.10 12.62
N PRO A 93 12.55 -5.91 13.72
CA PRO A 93 13.83 -5.19 13.68
C PRO A 93 14.89 -5.89 12.82
N ARG A 94 14.67 -7.16 12.47
CA ARG A 94 15.56 -7.92 11.58
C ARG A 94 15.25 -7.70 10.10
N SER A 95 14.12 -7.09 9.79
CA SER A 95 13.65 -6.86 8.42
C SER A 95 13.52 -5.36 8.16
N PHE A 96 14.20 -4.88 7.12
CA PHE A 96 14.01 -3.50 6.64
C PHE A 96 12.67 -3.31 5.90
N ARG A 97 11.89 -4.39 5.72
CA ARG A 97 10.68 -4.39 4.89
C ARG A 97 9.41 -3.95 5.61
N SER A 98 9.41 -3.90 6.92
CA SER A 98 8.21 -3.62 7.70
C SER A 98 8.13 -2.19 8.24
N GLY A 99 9.10 -1.32 7.92
CA GLY A 99 9.14 0.06 8.43
C GLY A 99 7.98 0.93 7.99
N ALA A 100 7.39 0.66 6.83
CA ALA A 100 6.23 1.38 6.33
C ALA A 100 4.90 0.92 6.94
N ASP A 101 4.82 -0.29 7.49
CA ASP A 101 3.59 -0.95 7.91
C ASP A 101 2.70 -0.11 8.85
N PRO A 102 3.23 0.49 9.94
CA PRO A 102 2.38 1.30 10.81
C PRO A 102 1.85 2.56 10.12
N PHE A 103 2.61 3.13 9.18
CA PHE A 103 2.19 4.32 8.45
C PHE A 103 1.12 4.02 7.42
N VAL A 104 1.18 2.86 6.76
CA VAL A 104 0.14 2.39 5.83
C VAL A 104 -1.20 2.30 6.55
N ILE A 105 -1.22 1.72 7.74
CA ILE A 105 -2.42 1.58 8.56
C ILE A 105 -2.88 2.94 9.10
N ALA A 106 -1.95 3.74 9.61
CA ALA A 106 -2.25 5.07 10.16
C ALA A 106 -2.87 6.00 9.10
N LEU A 107 -2.38 5.93 7.86
CA LEU A 107 -2.96 6.69 6.75
C LEU A 107 -4.42 6.29 6.51
N ALA A 108 -4.74 5.01 6.61
CA ALA A 108 -6.11 4.53 6.47
C ALA A 108 -7.01 4.98 7.63
N LEU A 109 -6.47 5.07 8.85
CA LEU A 109 -7.23 5.55 10.01
C LEU A 109 -7.59 7.03 9.91
N SER A 110 -6.78 7.82 9.23
CA SER A 110 -7.00 9.27 9.10
C SER A 110 -8.04 9.63 8.04
N GLY A 111 -8.47 8.68 7.21
CA GLY A 111 -9.41 8.91 6.11
C GLY A 111 -10.75 8.20 6.32
N GLU A 112 -11.83 8.85 5.87
CA GLU A 112 -13.13 8.19 5.80
C GLU A 112 -13.15 7.20 4.62
N GLN A 113 -13.74 6.02 4.83
CA GLN A 113 -13.87 4.98 3.81
C GLN A 113 -12.54 4.59 3.16
N CYS A 114 -11.47 4.59 3.93
CA CYS A 114 -10.16 4.18 3.44
C CYS A 114 -9.94 2.68 3.65
N VAL A 115 -9.42 2.04 2.61
CA VAL A 115 -9.12 0.61 2.58
C VAL A 115 -7.60 0.45 2.46
N VAL A 116 -7.03 -0.48 3.21
CA VAL A 116 -5.62 -0.84 3.08
C VAL A 116 -5.46 -1.87 1.98
N VAL A 117 -4.45 -1.67 1.11
CA VAL A 117 -4.11 -2.61 0.04
C VAL A 117 -2.75 -3.21 0.35
N THR A 118 -2.74 -4.51 0.62
CA THR A 118 -1.51 -5.27 0.91
C THR A 118 -1.62 -6.69 0.37
N GLU A 119 -0.47 -7.28 -0.01
CA GLU A 119 -0.39 -8.68 -0.41
C GLU A 119 -0.11 -9.60 0.78
N GLU A 120 0.10 -9.04 1.97
CA GLU A 120 0.31 -9.84 3.17
C GLU A 120 -0.92 -10.64 3.56
N ASN A 121 -0.71 -11.87 4.02
CA ASN A 121 -1.76 -12.70 4.60
C ASN A 121 -1.83 -12.48 6.12
N PRO A 122 -3.03 -12.56 6.74
CA PRO A 122 -3.14 -12.51 8.20
C PRO A 122 -2.36 -13.66 8.82
N LYS A 123 -1.76 -13.41 9.99
CA LYS A 123 -0.98 -14.42 10.72
C LYS A 123 -1.56 -14.65 12.10
N SER A 124 -1.40 -13.71 13.03
CA SER A 124 -1.97 -13.79 14.38
C SER A 124 -1.88 -12.46 15.10
N GLN A 125 -2.62 -12.29 16.19
CA GLN A 125 -2.49 -11.08 17.03
C GLN A 125 -1.22 -11.09 17.89
N VAL A 126 -0.55 -12.23 18.03
CA VAL A 126 0.73 -12.35 18.77
C VAL A 126 1.91 -11.91 17.90
N ASN A 127 1.90 -12.29 16.61
CA ASN A 127 2.89 -11.88 15.61
C ASN A 127 2.15 -11.28 14.42
N PRO A 128 1.60 -10.06 14.58
CA PRO A 128 0.69 -9.52 13.59
C PRO A 128 1.38 -9.09 12.30
N LYS A 129 0.65 -9.25 11.21
CA LYS A 129 0.88 -8.62 9.93
C LYS A 129 -0.12 -7.48 9.75
N ILE A 130 0.01 -6.71 8.65
CA ILE A 130 -0.91 -5.60 8.37
C ILE A 130 -2.39 -6.02 8.47
N PRO A 131 -2.85 -7.14 7.87
CA PRO A 131 -4.25 -7.54 7.98
C PRO A 131 -4.71 -7.78 9.43
N ASP A 132 -3.85 -8.33 10.28
CA ASP A 132 -4.20 -8.58 11.69
C ASP A 132 -4.43 -7.28 12.46
N VAL A 133 -3.57 -6.30 12.24
CA VAL A 133 -3.70 -4.98 12.88
C VAL A 133 -4.90 -4.22 12.32
N CYS A 134 -5.11 -4.24 11.01
CA CYS A 134 -6.31 -3.65 10.38
C CYS A 134 -7.59 -4.22 10.98
N SER A 135 -7.65 -5.54 11.18
CA SER A 135 -8.79 -6.19 11.82
C SER A 135 -9.07 -5.64 13.22
N SER A 136 -8.01 -5.39 14.00
CA SER A 136 -8.13 -4.80 15.35
C SER A 136 -8.72 -3.40 15.35
N TYR A 137 -8.51 -2.64 14.28
CA TYR A 137 -9.00 -1.27 14.12
C TYR A 137 -10.27 -1.16 13.28
N GLY A 138 -10.83 -2.28 12.82
CA GLY A 138 -11.99 -2.28 11.95
C GLY A 138 -11.74 -1.70 10.55
N ILE A 139 -10.50 -1.76 10.08
CA ILE A 139 -10.10 -1.30 8.75
C ILE A 139 -10.18 -2.47 7.78
N GLU A 140 -10.84 -2.26 6.66
CA GLU A 140 -10.87 -3.24 5.58
C GLU A 140 -9.51 -3.34 4.91
N CYS A 141 -9.07 -4.57 4.65
CA CYS A 141 -7.78 -4.88 4.06
C CYS A 141 -7.97 -5.80 2.86
N ILE A 142 -7.48 -5.40 1.70
CA ILE A 142 -7.65 -6.12 0.43
C ILE A 142 -6.32 -6.28 -0.29
N ARG A 143 -6.29 -7.16 -1.28
CA ARG A 143 -5.15 -7.31 -2.18
C ARG A 143 -5.32 -6.42 -3.42
N LEU A 144 -4.26 -6.24 -4.20
CA LEU A 144 -4.34 -5.44 -5.44
C LEU A 144 -5.38 -6.02 -6.41
N ILE A 145 -5.47 -7.33 -6.53
CA ILE A 145 -6.46 -7.96 -7.41
C ILE A 145 -7.90 -7.59 -7.02
N ASP A 146 -8.16 -7.43 -5.72
CA ASP A 146 -9.48 -7.01 -5.24
C ASP A 146 -9.76 -5.54 -5.55
N LEU A 147 -8.72 -4.69 -5.48
CA LEU A 147 -8.84 -3.31 -5.91
C LEU A 147 -9.22 -3.24 -7.39
N ILE A 148 -8.54 -4.02 -8.24
CA ILE A 148 -8.85 -4.11 -9.68
C ILE A 148 -10.31 -4.48 -9.89
N ARG A 149 -10.82 -5.48 -9.15
CA ARG A 149 -12.22 -5.90 -9.24
C ARG A 149 -13.18 -4.80 -8.79
N ARG A 150 -12.89 -4.13 -7.70
CA ARG A 150 -13.73 -3.04 -7.17
C ARG A 150 -13.83 -1.86 -8.10
N GLU A 151 -12.71 -1.51 -8.76
CA GLU A 151 -12.68 -0.43 -9.73
C GLU A 151 -13.29 -0.82 -11.08
N GLY A 152 -13.62 -2.10 -11.26
CA GLY A 152 -14.23 -2.59 -12.50
C GLY A 152 -13.28 -2.64 -13.69
N TRP A 153 -11.98 -2.64 -13.43
CA TRP A 153 -10.98 -2.70 -14.50
C TRP A 153 -11.00 -4.07 -15.16
N ARG A 154 -11.03 -4.08 -16.48
CA ARG A 154 -11.03 -5.29 -17.27
C ARG A 154 -9.91 -5.25 -18.29
N PHE A 155 -9.21 -6.35 -18.41
CA PHE A 155 -8.11 -6.52 -19.35
C PHE A 155 -8.54 -7.52 -20.39
N ILE A 156 -8.83 -7.05 -21.60
CA ILE A 156 -9.29 -7.86 -22.72
C ILE A 156 -8.34 -7.71 -23.90
N SER A 157 -8.18 -8.79 -24.68
CA SER A 157 -7.43 -8.74 -25.93
C SER A 157 -8.20 -7.90 -26.95
N ALA A 158 -7.47 -7.07 -27.64
CA ALA A 158 -8.03 -6.28 -28.77
C ALA A 158 -8.29 -7.19 -29.98
#